data_c88ce12e2f72733048a8d4cb00644939
#
_entry.id   c88ce12e2f72733048a8d4cb00644939
#
_cell.length_a   1.000
_cell.length_b   1.000
_cell.length_c   1.000
_cell.angle_alpha   90.00
_cell.angle_beta   90.00
_cell.angle_gamma   90.00
#
_symmetry.space_group_name_H-M   'P 1'
#
loop_
_entity.id
_entity.type
_entity.pdbx_description
1 polymer ?
#
loop_
_entity_poly.entity_id
_entity_poly.type
_entity_poly.pdbx_seq_one_letter_code
_entity_poly.pdbx_strand_id
1 'polypeptide(L)'
;MKRDTLYAYVSRGLLRSQPIPGSRERGYRTEEVERLRAGRGLSRATRSEPFVPVIDSAICLIEGGRLYYRGHDAIRLAETTTLEDIAGLLWSDEHDRLQAPTPTLPRLRGRGSSVPAPKTLSRKQGRVIAASSGNSLPRKRGRVGVGAAPSLGLIERCQVRLAKLAAADLGALDLTPHGIVRTGRAILYELAACIGDRPTAPDPVHEQLAALWRLDQKGADLIRRCLVLLADHELNASTFVARCVASTGATPYAVVSGALAALSGRRHGGASASAEALLHEIAERHDPLAVMAARLARNEMLPGLGHPLYPAGDPRAAALLNAAMAALPASRPLIEAAVAAARQLVPQPPNVDFALAAATTALGLPQGTALAIFILGRTVGWIAHAIEQYQSDVLIRPRARYTGPRPGEENPA
;
A
#
# COMPACT_ATOMS: atom_id res chain seq x y z
N MET A 1 20.57 9.45 -39.80
CA MET A 1 20.98 8.62 -38.63
C MET A 1 21.76 7.44 -39.18
N LYS A 2 22.85 7.02 -38.53
CA LYS A 2 23.65 5.86 -38.99
C LYS A 2 22.87 4.57 -38.74
N ARG A 3 23.06 3.55 -39.61
CA ARG A 3 22.31 2.26 -39.54
C ARG A 3 22.48 1.55 -38.19
N ASP A 4 23.71 1.52 -37.67
CA ASP A 4 24.01 0.94 -36.34
C ASP A 4 23.31 1.62 -35.18
N THR A 5 23.02 2.92 -35.31
CA THR A 5 22.28 3.69 -34.30
C THR A 5 20.79 3.32 -34.31
N LEU A 6 20.21 3.01 -35.49
CA LEU A 6 18.84 2.53 -35.62
C LEU A 6 18.66 1.16 -34.96
N TYR A 7 19.60 0.23 -35.23
CA TYR A 7 19.60 -1.09 -34.60
C TYR A 7 19.73 -1.02 -33.08
N ALA A 8 20.57 -0.11 -32.55
CA ALA A 8 20.72 0.11 -31.13
C ALA A 8 19.43 0.69 -30.47
N TYR A 9 18.63 1.45 -31.22
CA TYR A 9 17.35 1.94 -30.74
C TYR A 9 16.24 0.88 -30.79
N VAL A 10 16.26 0.02 -31.80
CA VAL A 10 15.33 -1.13 -31.89
C VAL A 10 15.60 -2.14 -30.77
N SER A 11 16.87 -2.49 -30.55
CA SER A 11 17.26 -3.43 -29.47
C SER A 11 16.98 -2.90 -28.07
N ARG A 12 16.80 -1.58 -27.92
CA ARG A 12 16.43 -0.91 -26.67
C ARG A 12 14.92 -0.62 -26.56
N GLY A 13 14.12 -1.11 -27.50
CA GLY A 13 12.66 -0.88 -27.52
C GLY A 13 12.24 0.56 -27.81
N LEU A 14 13.17 1.45 -28.16
CA LEU A 14 12.93 2.87 -28.43
C LEU A 14 12.41 3.14 -29.85
N LEU A 15 12.44 2.14 -30.72
CA LEU A 15 12.02 2.21 -32.11
C LEU A 15 11.42 0.88 -32.53
N ARG A 16 10.22 0.89 -33.11
CA ARG A 16 9.58 -0.33 -33.63
C ARG A 16 9.85 -0.46 -35.13
N SER A 17 10.44 -1.60 -35.53
CA SER A 17 10.61 -1.92 -36.94
C SER A 17 9.35 -2.58 -37.49
N GLN A 18 8.87 -2.14 -38.67
CA GLN A 18 7.74 -2.72 -39.40
C GLN A 18 8.19 -3.33 -40.72
N PRO A 19 7.62 -4.45 -41.19
CA PRO A 19 7.90 -4.98 -42.51
C PRO A 19 7.37 -4.02 -43.59
N ILE A 20 8.14 -3.80 -44.63
CA ILE A 20 7.72 -3.05 -45.83
C ILE A 20 7.08 -4.05 -46.81
N PRO A 21 5.80 -3.88 -47.20
CA PRO A 21 5.18 -4.77 -48.19
C PRO A 21 5.98 -4.85 -49.47
N GLY A 22 6.32 -6.08 -49.91
CA GLY A 22 7.08 -6.34 -51.14
C GLY A 22 8.60 -6.16 -51.02
N SER A 23 9.16 -5.89 -49.84
CA SER A 23 10.61 -5.77 -49.62
C SER A 23 11.10 -6.67 -48.48
N ARG A 24 12.38 -7.10 -48.57
CA ARG A 24 13.10 -7.78 -47.48
C ARG A 24 13.60 -6.78 -46.41
N GLU A 25 13.45 -5.48 -46.66
CA GLU A 25 13.90 -4.44 -45.75
C GLU A 25 12.83 -4.10 -44.68
N ARG A 26 13.26 -3.64 -43.53
CA ARG A 26 12.36 -3.19 -42.45
C ARG A 26 12.35 -1.67 -42.38
N GLY A 27 11.16 -1.09 -42.36
CA GLY A 27 10.97 0.35 -42.22
C GLY A 27 10.76 0.78 -40.77
N TYR A 28 10.91 2.08 -40.55
CA TYR A 28 10.67 2.73 -39.26
C TYR A 28 9.74 3.91 -39.48
N ARG A 29 8.82 4.19 -38.54
CA ARG A 29 7.96 5.35 -38.64
C ARG A 29 8.76 6.63 -38.55
N THR A 30 8.60 7.51 -39.53
CA THR A 30 9.33 8.78 -39.62
C THR A 30 9.16 9.62 -38.37
N GLU A 31 7.96 9.65 -37.80
CA GLU A 31 7.62 10.39 -36.57
C GLU A 31 8.39 9.89 -35.34
N GLU A 32 8.63 8.58 -35.22
CA GLU A 32 9.42 8.02 -34.11
C GLU A 32 10.91 8.36 -34.28
N VAL A 33 11.40 8.32 -35.52
CA VAL A 33 12.80 8.68 -35.85
C VAL A 33 13.03 10.17 -35.63
N GLU A 34 12.09 11.05 -35.99
CA GLU A 34 12.21 12.49 -35.78
C GLU A 34 12.13 12.86 -34.30
N ARG A 35 11.27 12.22 -33.53
CA ARG A 35 11.19 12.38 -32.08
C ARG A 35 12.52 12.03 -31.40
N LEU A 36 13.18 10.96 -31.82
CA LEU A 36 14.51 10.58 -31.33
C LEU A 36 15.61 11.53 -31.83
N ARG A 37 15.45 12.17 -32.98
CA ARG A 37 16.36 13.21 -33.49
C ARG A 37 16.23 14.53 -32.73
N ALA A 38 15.01 14.96 -32.46
CA ALA A 38 14.72 16.16 -31.68
C ALA A 38 15.26 16.06 -30.24
N GLY A 39 15.22 14.87 -29.63
CA GLY A 39 15.75 14.63 -28.27
C GLY A 39 17.29 14.72 -28.17
N ARG A 40 18.02 14.81 -29.28
CA ARG A 40 19.49 15.00 -29.28
C ARG A 40 19.93 16.47 -29.13
N GLY A 41 19.02 17.40 -29.31
CA GLY A 41 19.31 18.85 -29.24
C GLY A 41 19.07 19.48 -27.86
N LEU A 42 18.53 18.75 -26.91
CA LEU A 42 18.25 19.23 -25.57
C LEU A 42 19.44 18.95 -24.66
N SER A 43 20.10 20.03 -24.26
CA SER A 43 21.29 20.12 -23.44
C SER A 43 21.18 19.37 -22.10
N ARG A 44 22.33 19.10 -21.54
CA ARG A 44 22.78 18.45 -20.30
C ARG A 44 22.07 18.79 -18.98
N ALA A 45 20.82 19.29 -19.00
CA ALA A 45 20.05 19.70 -17.81
C ALA A 45 18.62 19.15 -17.80
N THR A 46 18.31 18.04 -18.46
CA THR A 46 17.02 17.39 -18.32
C THR A 46 17.10 16.35 -17.22
N ARG A 47 16.31 16.57 -16.18
CA ARG A 47 15.91 15.53 -15.22
C ARG A 47 15.74 14.22 -15.97
N SER A 48 16.50 13.18 -15.59
CA SER A 48 16.27 11.83 -16.08
C SER A 48 14.78 11.54 -15.94
N GLU A 49 14.12 11.19 -17.06
CA GLU A 49 12.77 10.67 -16.98
C GLU A 49 12.77 9.56 -15.92
N PRO A 50 11.78 9.58 -15.02
CA PRO A 50 11.73 8.58 -13.97
C PRO A 50 11.71 7.20 -14.65
N PHE A 51 12.61 6.30 -14.24
CA PHE A 51 12.58 4.90 -14.65
C PHE A 51 11.25 4.32 -14.17
N VAL A 52 10.36 4.01 -15.09
CA VAL A 52 9.10 3.35 -14.82
C VAL A 52 9.23 1.90 -15.27
N PRO A 53 9.49 0.95 -14.36
CA PRO A 53 9.45 -0.46 -14.71
C PRO A 53 8.02 -0.84 -15.10
N VAL A 54 7.84 -1.53 -16.22
CA VAL A 54 6.57 -2.07 -16.66
C VAL A 54 6.63 -3.59 -16.45
N ILE A 55 5.69 -4.09 -15.66
CA ILE A 55 5.51 -5.51 -15.35
C ILE A 55 4.04 -5.84 -15.64
N ASP A 56 3.80 -6.89 -16.36
CA ASP A 56 2.43 -7.35 -16.66
C ASP A 56 1.72 -7.78 -15.36
N SER A 57 0.45 -7.41 -15.26
CA SER A 57 -0.41 -7.76 -14.13
C SER A 57 -1.87 -7.80 -14.56
N ALA A 58 -2.60 -8.80 -14.08
CA ALA A 58 -4.03 -8.95 -14.27
C ALA A 58 -4.85 -8.56 -13.02
N ILE A 59 -4.22 -7.96 -11.99
CA ILE A 59 -4.85 -7.67 -10.70
C ILE A 59 -5.68 -6.39 -10.77
N CYS A 60 -5.07 -5.31 -11.28
CA CYS A 60 -5.62 -3.98 -11.23
C CYS A 60 -5.41 -3.25 -12.56
N LEU A 61 -6.46 -2.58 -13.03
CA LEU A 61 -6.44 -1.71 -14.22
C LEU A 61 -6.89 -0.31 -13.81
N ILE A 62 -6.12 0.69 -14.24
CA ILE A 62 -6.52 2.10 -14.18
C ILE A 62 -6.65 2.62 -15.60
N GLU A 63 -7.89 2.84 -16.04
CA GLU A 63 -8.20 3.27 -17.39
C GLU A 63 -9.39 4.23 -17.40
N GLY A 64 -9.34 5.26 -18.24
CA GLY A 64 -10.40 6.26 -18.35
C GLY A 64 -10.73 6.97 -17.03
N GLY A 65 -9.75 7.10 -16.11
CA GLY A 65 -9.95 7.70 -14.79
C GLY A 65 -10.72 6.80 -13.80
N ARG A 66 -10.83 5.51 -14.07
CA ARG A 66 -11.51 4.51 -13.24
C ARG A 66 -10.55 3.46 -12.77
N LEU A 67 -10.88 2.84 -11.64
CA LEU A 67 -10.12 1.74 -11.02
C LEU A 67 -10.92 0.44 -11.12
N TYR A 68 -10.26 -0.62 -11.59
CA TYR A 68 -10.87 -1.95 -11.73
C TYR A 68 -10.01 -3.00 -11.04
N TYR A 69 -10.63 -3.89 -10.28
CA TYR A 69 -10.02 -5.08 -9.69
C TYR A 69 -10.43 -6.29 -10.52
N ARG A 70 -9.49 -6.87 -11.25
CA ARG A 70 -9.74 -7.99 -12.19
C ARG A 70 -10.97 -7.75 -13.09
N GLY A 71 -11.07 -6.54 -13.66
CA GLY A 71 -12.18 -6.15 -14.55
C GLY A 71 -13.44 -5.66 -13.85
N HIS A 72 -13.56 -5.74 -12.53
CA HIS A 72 -14.69 -5.24 -11.76
C HIS A 72 -14.42 -3.82 -11.27
N ASP A 73 -15.37 -2.90 -11.46
CA ASP A 73 -15.25 -1.51 -10.99
C ASP A 73 -15.12 -1.46 -9.47
N ALA A 74 -13.98 -0.95 -8.96
CA ALA A 74 -13.65 -0.93 -7.55
C ALA A 74 -14.64 -0.07 -6.71
N ILE A 75 -15.20 0.99 -7.30
CA ILE A 75 -16.19 1.85 -6.62
C ILE A 75 -17.47 1.06 -6.37
N ARG A 76 -17.95 0.30 -7.38
CA ARG A 76 -19.13 -0.56 -7.22
C ARG A 76 -18.88 -1.70 -6.23
N LEU A 77 -17.70 -2.33 -6.26
CA LEU A 77 -17.32 -3.32 -5.27
C LEU A 77 -17.38 -2.75 -3.84
N ALA A 78 -16.90 -1.52 -3.66
CA ALA A 78 -16.93 -0.87 -2.35
C ALA A 78 -18.34 -0.58 -1.82
N GLU A 79 -19.38 -0.69 -2.63
CA GLU A 79 -20.76 -0.51 -2.15
C GLU A 79 -21.24 -1.69 -1.28
N THR A 80 -20.83 -2.91 -1.61
CA THR A 80 -21.43 -4.13 -1.03
C THR A 80 -20.46 -5.19 -0.54
N THR A 81 -19.20 -5.22 -1.02
CA THR A 81 -18.22 -6.26 -0.71
C THR A 81 -17.39 -5.93 0.52
N THR A 82 -16.84 -6.96 1.14
CA THR A 82 -15.86 -6.87 2.24
C THR A 82 -14.43 -6.91 1.70
N LEU A 83 -13.43 -6.62 2.56
CA LEU A 83 -12.02 -6.79 2.20
C LEU A 83 -11.69 -8.26 1.92
N GLU A 84 -12.32 -9.17 2.64
CA GLU A 84 -12.18 -10.62 2.47
C GLU A 84 -12.73 -11.10 1.13
N ASP A 85 -13.84 -10.51 0.65
CA ASP A 85 -14.38 -10.78 -0.68
C ASP A 85 -13.40 -10.31 -1.77
N ILE A 86 -12.79 -9.12 -1.58
CA ILE A 86 -11.76 -8.62 -2.47
C ILE A 86 -10.50 -9.50 -2.43
N ALA A 87 -10.12 -9.99 -1.25
CA ALA A 87 -9.03 -10.95 -1.14
C ALA A 87 -9.36 -12.23 -1.93
N GLY A 88 -10.57 -12.76 -1.81
CA GLY A 88 -11.06 -13.87 -2.63
C GLY A 88 -11.01 -13.58 -4.13
N LEU A 89 -11.42 -12.38 -4.54
CA LEU A 89 -11.38 -11.93 -5.92
C LEU A 89 -9.95 -11.83 -6.47
N LEU A 90 -9.02 -11.24 -5.73
CA LEU A 90 -7.66 -10.95 -6.20
C LEU A 90 -6.70 -12.13 -6.07
N TRP A 91 -6.92 -13.02 -5.11
CA TRP A 91 -6.04 -14.16 -4.81
C TRP A 91 -6.44 -15.44 -5.55
N SER A 92 -7.64 -15.52 -6.17
CA SER A 92 -8.05 -16.69 -6.94
C SER A 92 -7.35 -16.75 -8.29
N ASP A 93 -6.96 -17.95 -8.71
CA ASP A 93 -6.44 -18.20 -10.05
C ASP A 93 -7.52 -17.98 -11.13
N GLU A 94 -7.08 -17.48 -12.30
CA GLU A 94 -7.96 -17.31 -13.46
C GLU A 94 -8.52 -18.65 -13.96
N HIS A 95 -7.80 -19.74 -13.72
CA HIS A 95 -8.21 -21.11 -14.10
C HIS A 95 -9.39 -21.64 -13.26
N ASP A 96 -9.46 -21.30 -11.98
CA ASP A 96 -10.57 -21.70 -11.10
C ASP A 96 -11.87 -20.96 -11.42
N ARG A 97 -11.79 -19.78 -12.04
CA ARG A 97 -12.98 -18.96 -12.39
C ARG A 97 -13.75 -19.46 -13.59
N LEU A 98 -13.09 -20.10 -14.55
CA LEU A 98 -13.75 -20.66 -15.74
C LEU A 98 -14.47 -21.97 -15.42
N GLN A 99 -14.24 -22.57 -14.24
CA GLN A 99 -14.88 -23.82 -13.81
C GLN A 99 -15.84 -23.66 -12.63
N ALA A 100 -15.91 -22.49 -11.98
CA ALA A 100 -16.81 -22.28 -10.86
C ALA A 100 -18.18 -21.77 -11.35
N PRO A 101 -19.29 -22.43 -11.01
CA PRO A 101 -20.62 -21.85 -11.20
C PRO A 101 -20.73 -20.61 -10.30
N THR A 102 -21.40 -19.57 -10.81
CA THR A 102 -21.65 -18.30 -10.10
C THR A 102 -22.03 -18.56 -8.64
N PRO A 103 -21.29 -18.00 -7.64
CA PRO A 103 -21.58 -18.30 -6.24
C PRO A 103 -22.92 -17.72 -5.85
N THR A 104 -23.89 -18.59 -5.65
CA THR A 104 -25.09 -18.27 -4.88
C THR A 104 -24.66 -18.27 -3.42
N LEU A 105 -24.67 -17.12 -2.76
CA LEU A 105 -24.31 -16.93 -1.36
C LEU A 105 -25.12 -17.88 -0.45
N PRO A 106 -24.50 -18.80 0.29
CA PRO A 106 -25.21 -19.58 1.30
C PRO A 106 -25.46 -18.71 2.52
N ARG A 107 -26.73 -18.50 2.86
CA ARG A 107 -27.12 -17.99 4.17
C ARG A 107 -26.67 -19.00 5.24
N LEU A 108 -25.71 -18.64 6.07
CA LEU A 108 -25.31 -19.41 7.23
C LEU A 108 -26.44 -19.40 8.26
N ARG A 109 -27.23 -20.49 8.29
CA ARG A 109 -28.07 -20.84 9.45
C ARG A 109 -27.16 -21.45 10.52
N GLY A 110 -27.14 -20.83 11.69
CA GLY A 110 -26.44 -21.34 12.86
C GLY A 110 -26.91 -22.73 13.27
N ARG A 111 -25.96 -23.61 13.55
CA ARG A 111 -26.13 -24.77 14.44
C ARG A 111 -24.93 -24.82 15.36
N GLY A 112 -25.23 -24.67 16.65
CA GLY A 112 -24.25 -24.86 17.69
C GLY A 112 -23.77 -26.33 17.75
N SER A 113 -22.48 -26.47 17.94
CA SER A 113 -21.88 -27.70 18.46
C SER A 113 -20.79 -27.33 19.46
N SER A 114 -21.03 -27.74 20.70
CA SER A 114 -20.14 -27.66 21.84
C SER A 114 -18.90 -28.52 21.63
N VAL A 115 -17.70 -27.91 21.73
CA VAL A 115 -16.43 -28.64 21.82
C VAL A 115 -15.93 -28.53 23.27
N PRO A 116 -15.52 -29.67 23.91
CA PRO A 116 -15.08 -29.62 25.31
C PRO A 116 -13.68 -29.04 25.46
N ALA A 117 -13.49 -28.31 26.57
CA ALA A 117 -12.25 -27.64 26.94
C ALA A 117 -11.09 -28.63 27.25
N PRO A 118 -9.85 -28.31 26.90
CA PRO A 118 -8.70 -29.12 27.30
C PRO A 118 -8.28 -28.87 28.75
N LYS A 119 -7.93 -29.98 29.43
CA LYS A 119 -7.53 -30.05 30.83
C LYS A 119 -6.21 -29.33 31.09
N THR A 120 -6.22 -28.47 32.12
CA THR A 120 -5.07 -27.78 32.72
C THR A 120 -4.06 -28.76 33.29
N LEU A 121 -2.79 -28.65 32.86
CA LEU A 121 -1.64 -29.29 33.50
C LEU A 121 -0.99 -28.35 34.52
N SER A 122 -0.90 -28.81 35.75
CA SER A 122 -0.34 -28.19 36.94
C SER A 122 1.16 -27.88 36.77
N ARG A 123 1.54 -26.66 37.12
CA ARG A 123 2.91 -26.13 37.13
C ARG A 123 3.58 -26.46 38.49
N LYS A 124 4.61 -27.32 38.50
CA LYS A 124 5.50 -27.50 39.67
C LYS A 124 6.53 -26.35 39.72
N GLN A 125 6.58 -25.73 40.87
CA GLN A 125 7.57 -24.69 41.23
C GLN A 125 8.97 -25.28 41.39
N GLY A 126 9.94 -24.75 40.64
CA GLY A 126 11.38 -24.98 40.88
C GLY A 126 11.99 -23.76 41.55
N ARG A 127 12.55 -23.97 42.73
CA ARG A 127 13.23 -23.03 43.60
C ARG A 127 14.64 -22.76 43.06
N VAL A 128 15.04 -21.51 42.79
CA VAL A 128 16.41 -21.15 42.43
C VAL A 128 17.06 -20.49 43.65
N ILE A 129 18.23 -21.02 44.02
CA ILE A 129 19.06 -20.62 45.12
C ILE A 129 19.92 -19.41 44.71
N ALA A 130 19.94 -18.37 45.53
CA ALA A 130 20.81 -17.22 45.38
C ALA A 130 22.22 -17.51 45.91
N ALA A 131 23.24 -17.11 45.18
CA ALA A 131 24.61 -17.01 45.66
C ALA A 131 25.07 -15.55 45.66
N SER A 132 25.49 -15.08 46.81
CA SER A 132 26.04 -13.75 47.10
C SER A 132 27.57 -13.77 47.08
N SER A 133 28.20 -12.73 46.56
CA SER A 133 29.47 -12.10 46.97
C SER A 133 29.81 -11.03 45.93
N GLY A 134 29.85 -9.73 46.17
CA GLY A 134 30.66 -9.02 47.12
C GLY A 134 31.88 -8.41 46.41
N ASN A 135 31.83 -7.16 45.93
CA ASN A 135 32.75 -6.09 46.27
C ASN A 135 32.42 -4.77 45.51
N SER A 136 32.35 -3.73 46.28
CA SER A 136 32.03 -2.38 45.91
C SER A 136 33.26 -1.55 45.51
N LEU A 137 33.15 -0.72 44.47
CA LEU A 137 33.87 0.54 44.33
C LEU A 137 32.95 1.62 43.73
N PRO A 138 32.94 2.85 44.26
CA PRO A 138 32.01 3.88 43.81
C PRO A 138 32.57 4.66 42.64
N ARG A 139 31.94 4.57 41.49
CA ARG A 139 32.11 5.54 40.41
C ARG A 139 30.84 6.43 40.31
N LYS A 140 30.96 7.65 40.83
CA LYS A 140 30.04 8.75 40.50
C LYS A 140 30.11 9.00 38.99
N ARG A 141 29.18 8.47 38.23
CA ARG A 141 28.81 8.98 36.90
C ARG A 141 27.39 9.45 36.99
N GLY A 142 27.16 10.73 36.65
CA GLY A 142 25.86 11.31 36.54
C GLY A 142 24.98 10.42 35.62
N ARG A 143 23.89 9.91 36.16
CA ARG A 143 22.84 9.26 35.40
C ARG A 143 22.19 10.32 34.50
N VAL A 144 22.60 10.38 33.25
CA VAL A 144 21.72 10.89 32.21
C VAL A 144 20.48 9.97 32.26
N GLY A 145 19.34 10.50 32.62
CA GLY A 145 18.10 9.74 32.63
C GLY A 145 17.91 9.14 31.24
N VAL A 146 18.00 7.82 31.16
CA VAL A 146 17.57 7.10 29.96
C VAL A 146 16.06 7.27 29.95
N GLY A 147 15.58 8.24 29.15
CA GLY A 147 14.15 8.36 28.86
C GLY A 147 13.65 6.98 28.41
N ALA A 148 12.41 6.65 28.76
CA ALA A 148 11.77 5.43 28.30
C ALA A 148 12.05 5.25 26.80
N ALA A 149 12.49 4.05 26.39
CA ALA A 149 12.74 3.78 24.99
C ALA A 149 11.50 4.18 24.18
N PRO A 150 11.67 4.92 23.07
CA PRO A 150 10.51 5.36 22.28
C PRO A 150 9.70 4.12 21.90
N SER A 151 8.37 4.19 22.10
CA SER A 151 7.46 3.12 21.69
C SER A 151 7.57 2.93 20.19
N LEU A 152 7.57 1.69 19.71
CA LEU A 152 7.59 1.37 18.29
C LEU A 152 6.39 2.00 17.58
N GLY A 153 6.61 2.61 16.42
CA GLY A 153 5.55 3.07 15.54
C GLY A 153 4.70 1.90 15.00
N LEU A 154 3.62 2.21 14.33
CA LEU A 154 2.68 1.20 13.82
C LEU A 154 3.37 0.23 12.83
N ILE A 155 4.12 0.76 11.88
CA ILE A 155 4.80 -0.06 10.87
C ILE A 155 5.83 -0.99 11.52
N GLU A 156 6.63 -0.48 12.44
CA GLU A 156 7.63 -1.26 13.16
C GLU A 156 6.99 -2.37 14.00
N ARG A 157 5.86 -2.10 14.68
CA ARG A 157 5.10 -3.14 15.41
C ARG A 157 4.62 -4.23 14.46
N CYS A 158 4.05 -3.85 13.30
CA CYS A 158 3.62 -4.79 12.27
C CYS A 158 4.79 -5.65 11.76
N GLN A 159 5.94 -5.04 11.45
CA GLN A 159 7.14 -5.76 10.99
C GLN A 159 7.68 -6.73 12.05
N VAL A 160 7.76 -6.32 13.31
CA VAL A 160 8.16 -7.20 14.41
C VAL A 160 7.19 -8.37 14.58
N ARG A 161 5.87 -8.12 14.44
CA ARG A 161 4.85 -9.17 14.49
C ARG A 161 5.05 -10.17 13.36
N LEU A 162 5.21 -9.70 12.12
CA LEU A 162 5.44 -10.55 10.94
C LEU A 162 6.73 -11.37 11.06
N ALA A 163 7.82 -10.78 11.56
CA ALA A 163 9.07 -11.50 11.76
C ALA A 163 8.94 -12.65 12.78
N LYS A 164 8.20 -12.45 13.87
CA LYS A 164 7.90 -13.51 14.85
C LYS A 164 7.05 -14.63 14.25
N LEU A 165 6.05 -14.28 13.45
CA LEU A 165 5.20 -15.26 12.77
C LEU A 165 5.97 -16.05 11.72
N ALA A 166 6.80 -15.38 10.91
CA ALA A 166 7.65 -16.03 9.92
C ALA A 166 8.58 -17.09 10.53
N ALA A 167 9.11 -16.84 11.74
CA ALA A 167 9.96 -17.78 12.44
C ALA A 167 9.20 -19.02 12.99
N ALA A 168 7.88 -18.92 13.18
CA ALA A 168 7.03 -19.96 13.76
C ALA A 168 6.22 -20.75 12.73
N ASP A 169 5.91 -20.15 11.56
CA ASP A 169 5.05 -20.73 10.54
C ASP A 169 5.86 -21.36 9.40
N LEU A 170 6.24 -22.62 9.56
CA LEU A 170 6.89 -23.40 8.51
C LEU A 170 6.00 -23.60 7.28
N GLY A 171 4.69 -23.51 7.44
CA GLY A 171 3.75 -23.58 6.32
C GLY A 171 3.89 -22.43 5.33
N ALA A 172 4.47 -21.31 5.72
CA ALA A 172 4.73 -20.18 4.83
C ALA A 172 5.78 -20.48 3.74
N LEU A 173 6.49 -21.60 3.83
CA LEU A 173 7.40 -22.09 2.78
C LEU A 173 6.63 -22.71 1.61
N ASP A 174 5.34 -23.01 1.78
CA ASP A 174 4.46 -23.46 0.70
C ASP A 174 4.05 -22.24 -0.16
N LEU A 175 4.75 -22.05 -1.28
CA LEU A 175 4.52 -20.98 -2.26
C LEU A 175 3.53 -21.39 -3.37
N THR A 176 2.79 -22.50 -3.21
CA THR A 176 1.64 -22.78 -4.07
C THR A 176 0.54 -21.72 -3.85
N PRO A 177 -0.35 -21.45 -4.82
CA PRO A 177 -1.44 -20.50 -4.65
C PRO A 177 -2.24 -20.75 -3.36
N HIS A 178 -2.53 -22.00 -3.04
CA HIS A 178 -3.24 -22.38 -1.81
C HIS A 178 -2.45 -22.04 -0.54
N GLY A 179 -1.15 -22.35 -0.50
CA GLY A 179 -0.27 -22.03 0.62
C GLY A 179 -0.15 -20.54 0.86
N ILE A 180 -0.03 -19.76 -0.25
CA ILE A 180 0.06 -18.29 -0.19
C ILE A 180 -1.26 -17.69 0.31
N VAL A 181 -2.40 -18.14 -0.18
CA VAL A 181 -3.73 -17.67 0.26
C VAL A 181 -3.94 -17.94 1.76
N ARG A 182 -3.56 -19.13 2.24
CA ARG A 182 -3.61 -19.48 3.67
C ARG A 182 -2.74 -18.51 4.50
N THR A 183 -1.48 -18.33 4.10
CA THR A 183 -0.52 -17.45 4.80
C THR A 183 -0.95 -15.98 4.69
N GLY A 184 -1.47 -15.55 3.53
CA GLY A 184 -2.00 -14.20 3.32
C GLY A 184 -3.17 -13.86 4.23
N ARG A 185 -4.10 -14.81 4.43
CA ARG A 185 -5.19 -14.64 5.41
C ARG A 185 -4.65 -14.51 6.83
N ALA A 186 -3.71 -15.38 7.23
CA ALA A 186 -3.09 -15.26 8.54
C ALA A 186 -2.41 -13.90 8.73
N ILE A 187 -1.66 -13.42 7.75
CA ILE A 187 -1.02 -12.09 7.78
C ILE A 187 -2.08 -10.99 7.96
N LEU A 188 -3.18 -11.01 7.20
CA LEU A 188 -4.20 -9.97 7.24
C LEU A 188 -4.83 -9.86 8.64
N TYR A 189 -5.24 -10.99 9.23
CA TYR A 189 -5.84 -11.02 10.56
C TYR A 189 -4.85 -10.68 11.68
N GLU A 190 -3.59 -11.11 11.55
CA GLU A 190 -2.54 -10.78 12.50
C GLU A 190 -2.14 -9.30 12.47
N LEU A 191 -2.20 -8.66 11.31
CA LEU A 191 -2.02 -7.21 11.20
C LEU A 191 -3.20 -6.45 11.81
N ALA A 192 -4.43 -6.91 11.63
CA ALA A 192 -5.60 -6.33 12.29
C ALA A 192 -5.49 -6.43 13.82
N ALA A 193 -5.08 -7.60 14.33
CA ALA A 193 -4.80 -7.83 15.74
C ALA A 193 -3.67 -6.93 16.28
N CYS A 194 -2.60 -6.74 15.50
CA CYS A 194 -1.48 -5.87 15.86
C CYS A 194 -1.89 -4.39 15.95
N ILE A 195 -2.76 -3.91 15.06
CA ILE A 195 -3.30 -2.53 15.10
C ILE A 195 -4.11 -2.31 16.37
N GLY A 196 -4.92 -3.29 16.76
CA GLY A 196 -5.78 -3.22 17.94
C GLY A 196 -5.08 -3.56 19.26
N ASP A 197 -3.85 -4.06 19.22
CA ASP A 197 -3.16 -4.69 20.35
C ASP A 197 -4.07 -5.74 21.05
N ARG A 198 -4.69 -6.61 20.24
CA ARG A 198 -5.68 -7.61 20.64
C ARG A 198 -5.31 -8.98 20.08
N PRO A 199 -5.88 -10.07 20.63
CA PRO A 199 -5.84 -11.37 20.00
C PRO A 199 -6.50 -11.35 18.60
N THR A 200 -6.05 -12.24 17.73
CA THR A 200 -6.65 -12.48 16.42
C THR A 200 -8.10 -12.94 16.55
N ALA A 201 -9.02 -12.37 15.78
CA ALA A 201 -10.43 -12.69 15.75
C ALA A 201 -10.87 -13.19 14.36
N PRO A 202 -11.89 -14.05 14.26
CA PRO A 202 -12.37 -14.58 12.98
C PRO A 202 -13.31 -13.63 12.22
N ASP A 203 -13.76 -12.56 12.88
CA ASP A 203 -14.71 -11.61 12.31
C ASP A 203 -14.07 -10.83 11.13
N PRO A 204 -14.87 -10.32 10.18
CA PRO A 204 -14.37 -9.47 9.10
C PRO A 204 -13.54 -8.30 9.64
N VAL A 205 -12.47 -7.94 8.93
CA VAL A 205 -11.50 -6.91 9.38
C VAL A 205 -12.20 -5.58 9.72
N HIS A 206 -13.16 -5.14 8.91
CA HIS A 206 -13.88 -3.90 9.17
C HIS A 206 -14.73 -3.95 10.46
N GLU A 207 -15.28 -5.11 10.82
CA GLU A 207 -16.02 -5.30 12.07
C GLU A 207 -15.07 -5.31 13.27
N GLN A 208 -13.90 -5.96 13.15
CA GLN A 208 -12.86 -5.91 14.18
C GLN A 208 -12.41 -4.46 14.46
N LEU A 209 -12.20 -3.66 13.42
CA LEU A 209 -11.84 -2.25 13.54
C LEU A 209 -12.99 -1.42 14.11
N ALA A 210 -14.22 -1.67 13.68
CA ALA A 210 -15.39 -0.99 14.22
C ALA A 210 -15.55 -1.27 15.73
N ALA A 211 -15.39 -2.52 16.17
CA ALA A 211 -15.40 -2.89 17.57
C ALA A 211 -14.23 -2.26 18.36
N LEU A 212 -13.04 -2.17 17.75
CA LEU A 212 -11.87 -1.51 18.35
C LEU A 212 -12.15 -0.02 18.63
N TRP A 213 -12.71 0.67 17.65
CA TRP A 213 -12.96 2.12 17.69
C TRP A 213 -14.37 2.48 18.15
N ARG A 214 -15.18 1.50 18.58
CA ARG A 214 -16.54 1.67 19.10
C ARG A 214 -17.47 2.40 18.12
N LEU A 215 -17.34 2.05 16.85
CA LEU A 215 -18.15 2.62 15.77
C LEU A 215 -19.52 1.94 15.70
N ASP A 216 -20.52 2.68 15.26
CA ASP A 216 -21.83 2.14 14.88
C ASP A 216 -21.77 1.45 13.49
N GLN A 217 -22.90 0.92 13.06
CA GLN A 217 -23.02 0.25 11.76
C GLN A 217 -22.63 1.13 10.56
N LYS A 218 -22.91 2.44 10.62
CA LYS A 218 -22.54 3.38 9.54
C LYS A 218 -21.04 3.62 9.50
N GLY A 219 -20.42 3.76 10.66
CA GLY A 219 -18.97 3.86 10.79
C GLY A 219 -18.27 2.58 10.34
N ALA A 220 -18.80 1.40 10.70
CA ALA A 220 -18.28 0.12 10.24
C ALA A 220 -18.35 -0.01 8.69
N ASP A 221 -19.47 0.39 8.06
CA ASP A 221 -19.61 0.40 6.61
C ASP A 221 -18.63 1.37 5.94
N LEU A 222 -18.42 2.55 6.53
CA LEU A 222 -17.42 3.50 6.01
C LEU A 222 -16.00 2.92 6.05
N ILE A 223 -15.61 2.27 7.15
CA ILE A 223 -14.32 1.56 7.25
C ILE A 223 -14.23 0.44 6.20
N ARG A 224 -15.27 -0.35 6.02
CA ARG A 224 -15.34 -1.38 4.99
C ARG A 224 -15.08 -0.81 3.59
N ARG A 225 -15.72 0.30 3.23
CA ARG A 225 -15.50 1.00 1.95
C ARG A 225 -14.06 1.49 1.80
N CYS A 226 -13.49 2.07 2.86
CA CYS A 226 -12.08 2.48 2.86
C CYS A 226 -11.15 1.30 2.56
N LEU A 227 -11.32 0.18 3.23
CA LEU A 227 -10.51 -1.01 3.06
C LEU A 227 -10.58 -1.54 1.62
N VAL A 228 -11.79 -1.65 1.06
CA VAL A 228 -12.00 -2.13 -0.31
C VAL A 228 -11.32 -1.23 -1.35
N LEU A 229 -11.49 0.09 -1.25
CA LEU A 229 -10.91 1.04 -2.21
C LEU A 229 -9.39 1.19 -2.09
N LEU A 230 -8.80 0.72 -1.01
CA LEU A 230 -7.35 0.71 -0.79
C LEU A 230 -6.70 -0.62 -1.15
N ALA A 231 -7.48 -1.67 -1.49
CA ALA A 231 -6.98 -3.02 -1.64
C ALA A 231 -5.86 -3.13 -2.68
N ASP A 232 -5.98 -2.45 -3.83
CA ASP A 232 -4.89 -2.36 -4.79
C ASP A 232 -4.88 -1.03 -5.56
N HIS A 233 -3.74 -0.71 -6.18
CA HIS A 233 -3.57 0.46 -7.04
C HIS A 233 -2.32 0.31 -7.91
N GLU A 234 -2.28 -0.71 -8.74
CA GLU A 234 -1.16 -1.05 -9.62
C GLU A 234 0.19 -1.15 -8.87
N LEU A 235 1.29 -0.97 -9.59
CA LEU A 235 2.66 -1.06 -9.06
C LEU A 235 3.11 0.26 -8.40
N ASN A 236 2.41 0.70 -7.36
CA ASN A 236 2.98 1.75 -6.52
C ASN A 236 4.27 1.27 -5.81
N ALA A 237 4.98 2.18 -5.13
CA ALA A 237 6.29 1.88 -4.55
C ALA A 237 6.30 0.64 -3.65
N SER A 238 5.32 0.49 -2.75
CA SER A 238 5.25 -0.67 -1.85
C SER A 238 4.87 -1.96 -2.57
N THR A 239 3.98 -1.89 -3.55
CA THR A 239 3.59 -3.04 -4.38
C THR A 239 4.75 -3.51 -5.26
N PHE A 240 5.53 -2.58 -5.84
CA PHE A 240 6.73 -2.92 -6.59
C PHE A 240 7.78 -3.60 -5.70
N VAL A 241 8.00 -3.10 -4.48
CA VAL A 241 8.90 -3.75 -3.50
C VAL A 241 8.38 -5.14 -3.12
N ALA A 242 7.06 -5.30 -2.92
CA ALA A 242 6.45 -6.61 -2.68
C ALA A 242 6.80 -7.60 -3.81
N ARG A 243 6.66 -7.22 -5.08
CA ARG A 243 7.04 -8.06 -6.22
C ARG A 243 8.54 -8.32 -6.28
N CYS A 244 9.38 -7.33 -5.99
CA CYS A 244 10.84 -7.55 -5.93
C CYS A 244 11.20 -8.61 -4.87
N VAL A 245 10.61 -8.55 -3.69
CA VAL A 245 10.84 -9.55 -2.64
C VAL A 245 10.28 -10.91 -3.05
N ALA A 246 9.05 -10.98 -3.57
CA ALA A 246 8.44 -12.23 -4.05
C ALA A 246 9.25 -12.89 -5.16
N SER A 247 9.84 -12.11 -6.07
CA SER A 247 10.66 -12.63 -7.18
C SER A 247 11.92 -13.40 -6.73
N THR A 248 12.31 -13.28 -5.47
CA THR A 248 13.42 -14.05 -4.88
C THR A 248 12.98 -15.38 -4.26
N GLY A 249 11.69 -15.74 -4.31
CA GLY A 249 11.15 -16.91 -3.63
C GLY A 249 11.03 -16.74 -2.11
N ALA A 250 11.08 -15.52 -1.58
CA ALA A 250 10.89 -15.25 -0.16
C ALA A 250 9.44 -15.48 0.28
N THR A 251 9.22 -15.80 1.56
CA THR A 251 7.87 -16.08 2.10
C THR A 251 6.93 -14.87 2.04
N PRO A 252 5.60 -15.05 2.04
CA PRO A 252 4.64 -13.94 2.09
C PRO A 252 4.85 -12.98 3.27
N TYR A 253 5.35 -13.46 4.40
CA TYR A 253 5.74 -12.60 5.54
C TYR A 253 6.85 -11.61 5.17
N ALA A 254 7.89 -12.08 4.46
CA ALA A 254 8.97 -11.22 3.99
C ALA A 254 8.48 -10.23 2.93
N VAL A 255 7.59 -10.65 2.04
CA VAL A 255 6.96 -9.79 1.02
C VAL A 255 6.23 -8.62 1.68
N VAL A 256 5.33 -8.90 2.63
CA VAL A 256 4.57 -7.85 3.31
C VAL A 256 5.48 -6.98 4.18
N SER A 257 6.50 -7.54 4.83
CA SER A 257 7.51 -6.76 5.59
C SER A 257 8.28 -5.78 4.69
N GLY A 258 8.68 -6.20 3.50
CA GLY A 258 9.33 -5.34 2.51
C GLY A 258 8.41 -4.22 2.02
N ALA A 259 7.15 -4.54 1.74
CA ALA A 259 6.13 -3.57 1.36
C ALA A 259 5.88 -2.52 2.46
N LEU A 260 5.81 -2.94 3.73
CA LEU A 260 5.69 -2.06 4.90
C LEU A 260 6.92 -1.14 5.02
N ALA A 261 8.12 -1.66 4.76
CA ALA A 261 9.35 -0.84 4.75
C ALA A 261 9.27 0.26 3.68
N ALA A 262 8.80 -0.05 2.47
CA ALA A 262 8.59 0.98 1.45
C ALA A 262 7.46 1.97 1.83
N LEU A 263 6.42 1.48 2.50
CA LEU A 263 5.30 2.30 2.96
C LEU A 263 5.73 3.31 4.05
N SER A 264 6.75 3.02 4.87
CA SER A 264 7.26 3.95 5.89
C SER A 264 7.82 5.25 5.31
N GLY A 265 8.09 5.28 4.00
CA GLY A 265 8.69 6.42 3.32
C GLY A 265 7.78 7.66 3.29
N ARG A 266 8.38 8.84 3.48
CA ARG A 266 7.71 10.15 3.49
C ARG A 266 6.86 10.42 2.23
N ARG A 267 7.28 9.89 1.08
CA ARG A 267 6.58 10.07 -0.21
C ARG A 267 5.53 8.98 -0.48
N HIS A 268 5.19 8.16 0.52
CA HIS A 268 4.20 7.10 0.42
C HIS A 268 3.29 7.12 1.65
N GLY A 269 3.41 6.24 2.62
CA GLY A 269 2.56 6.26 3.83
C GLY A 269 2.66 7.54 4.65
N GLY A 270 3.80 8.25 4.59
CA GLY A 270 3.94 9.58 5.17
C GLY A 270 3.02 10.65 4.52
N ALA A 271 2.52 10.43 3.30
CA ALA A 271 1.53 11.32 2.67
C ALA A 271 0.17 11.21 3.36
N SER A 272 -0.29 10.00 3.68
CA SER A 272 -1.54 9.77 4.42
C SER A 272 -1.49 10.40 5.81
N ALA A 273 -0.38 10.21 6.55
CA ALA A 273 -0.19 10.84 7.87
C ALA A 273 -0.20 12.37 7.80
N SER A 274 0.39 12.95 6.74
CA SER A 274 0.40 14.40 6.53
C SER A 274 -0.99 14.94 6.19
N ALA A 275 -1.78 14.20 5.38
CA ALA A 275 -3.16 14.55 5.08
C ALA A 275 -4.03 14.49 6.34
N GLU A 276 -3.84 13.46 7.17
CA GLU A 276 -4.54 13.30 8.45
C GLU A 276 -4.23 14.47 9.39
N ALA A 277 -2.96 14.87 9.54
CA ALA A 277 -2.56 16.03 10.33
C ALA A 277 -3.17 17.35 9.81
N LEU A 278 -3.29 17.52 8.50
CA LEU A 278 -3.97 18.68 7.90
C LEU A 278 -5.45 18.71 8.27
N LEU A 279 -6.14 17.59 8.11
CA LEU A 279 -7.60 17.51 8.40
C LEU A 279 -7.90 17.67 9.89
N HIS A 280 -7.05 17.16 10.79
CA HIS A 280 -7.16 17.41 12.22
C HIS A 280 -6.99 18.89 12.55
N GLU A 281 -5.97 19.58 12.01
CA GLU A 281 -5.76 21.01 12.21
C GLU A 281 -6.96 21.81 11.71
N ILE A 282 -7.54 21.44 10.57
CA ILE A 282 -8.77 22.06 10.03
C ILE A 282 -9.96 21.84 10.98
N ALA A 283 -10.11 20.62 11.50
CA ALA A 283 -11.20 20.30 12.43
C ALA A 283 -11.09 21.07 13.76
N GLU A 284 -9.87 21.28 14.26
CA GLU A 284 -9.63 22.05 15.50
C GLU A 284 -9.85 23.55 15.29
N ARG A 285 -9.42 24.11 14.17
CA ARG A 285 -9.46 25.56 13.91
C ARG A 285 -10.77 26.02 13.27
N HIS A 286 -11.55 25.13 12.67
CA HIS A 286 -12.78 25.42 11.93
C HIS A 286 -12.62 26.46 10.80
N ASP A 287 -11.39 26.68 10.30
CA ASP A 287 -11.07 27.59 9.20
C ASP A 287 -10.14 26.89 8.18
N PRO A 288 -10.69 26.08 7.28
CA PRO A 288 -9.91 25.34 6.28
C PRO A 288 -9.06 26.25 5.38
N LEU A 289 -9.60 27.43 5.00
CA LEU A 289 -8.93 28.35 4.10
C LEU A 289 -7.69 28.95 4.76
N ALA A 290 -7.81 29.46 5.98
CA ALA A 290 -6.70 30.04 6.73
C ALA A 290 -5.61 28.98 7.03
N VAL A 291 -6.00 27.77 7.42
CA VAL A 291 -5.06 26.66 7.69
C VAL A 291 -4.26 26.31 6.44
N MET A 292 -4.93 26.11 5.31
CA MET A 292 -4.27 25.73 4.05
C MET A 292 -3.41 26.88 3.49
N ALA A 293 -3.92 28.14 3.52
CA ALA A 293 -3.19 29.31 3.09
C ALA A 293 -1.92 29.55 3.92
N ALA A 294 -1.98 29.35 5.25
CA ALA A 294 -0.82 29.46 6.11
C ALA A 294 0.28 28.44 5.78
N ARG A 295 -0.08 27.21 5.39
CA ARG A 295 0.87 26.19 4.93
C ARG A 295 1.54 26.60 3.63
N LEU A 296 0.75 27.06 2.65
CA LEU A 296 1.29 27.57 1.37
C LEU A 296 2.21 28.77 1.56
N ALA A 297 1.87 29.70 2.48
CA ALA A 297 2.73 30.84 2.82
C ALA A 297 4.10 30.43 3.38
N ARG A 298 4.21 29.24 3.99
CA ARG A 298 5.48 28.64 4.43
C ARG A 298 6.15 27.77 3.37
N ASN A 299 5.65 27.82 2.12
CA ASN A 299 6.13 26.99 1.01
C ASN A 299 5.98 25.47 1.26
N GLU A 300 4.99 25.07 2.06
CA GLU A 300 4.61 23.68 2.29
C GLU A 300 3.59 23.25 1.23
N MET A 301 3.73 22.03 0.72
CA MET A 301 2.69 21.43 -0.15
C MET A 301 1.46 21.07 0.68
N LEU A 302 0.26 21.20 0.10
CA LEU A 302 -0.95 20.67 0.71
C LEU A 302 -1.02 19.14 0.48
N PRO A 303 -0.96 18.32 1.54
CA PRO A 303 -1.00 16.88 1.41
C PRO A 303 -2.39 16.37 1.02
N GLY A 304 -2.45 15.24 0.35
CA GLY A 304 -3.70 14.62 -0.05
C GLY A 304 -4.36 15.24 -1.29
N LEU A 305 -3.64 16.08 -2.05
CA LEU A 305 -4.14 16.71 -3.26
C LEU A 305 -3.34 16.27 -4.50
N GLY A 306 -4.07 16.00 -5.59
CA GLY A 306 -3.49 15.56 -6.87
C GLY A 306 -3.07 14.11 -6.89
N HIS A 307 -3.14 13.50 -8.07
CA HIS A 307 -2.64 12.15 -8.33
C HIS A 307 -2.21 12.01 -9.80
N PRO A 308 -0.99 11.51 -10.10
CA PRO A 308 -0.49 11.44 -11.48
C PRO A 308 -1.40 10.63 -12.43
N LEU A 309 -2.02 9.55 -11.93
CA LEU A 309 -2.91 8.69 -12.71
C LEU A 309 -4.34 9.24 -12.83
N TYR A 310 -4.70 10.27 -12.05
CA TYR A 310 -6.03 10.87 -12.04
C TYR A 310 -5.96 12.40 -12.16
N PRO A 311 -5.53 12.94 -13.30
CA PRO A 311 -5.40 14.40 -13.45
C PRO A 311 -6.73 15.15 -13.31
N ALA A 312 -7.85 14.49 -13.61
CA ALA A 312 -9.21 15.07 -13.47
C ALA A 312 -9.82 14.84 -12.08
N GLY A 313 -9.16 14.05 -11.21
CA GLY A 313 -9.61 13.73 -9.85
C GLY A 313 -9.66 12.22 -9.59
N ASP A 314 -9.31 11.85 -8.36
CA ASP A 314 -9.28 10.45 -7.92
C ASP A 314 -10.71 9.95 -7.63
N PRO A 315 -11.23 8.96 -8.37
CA PRO A 315 -12.60 8.45 -8.19
C PRO A 315 -12.80 7.83 -6.80
N ARG A 316 -11.75 7.27 -6.19
CA ARG A 316 -11.79 6.72 -4.83
C ARG A 316 -12.03 7.83 -3.81
N ALA A 317 -11.39 8.99 -4.01
CA ALA A 317 -11.60 10.15 -3.15
C ALA A 317 -13.03 10.65 -3.21
N ALA A 318 -13.58 10.79 -4.41
CA ALA A 318 -14.98 11.22 -4.59
C ALA A 318 -15.94 10.24 -3.91
N ALA A 319 -15.74 8.94 -4.08
CA ALA A 319 -16.59 7.91 -3.47
C ALA A 319 -16.51 7.94 -1.94
N LEU A 320 -15.31 8.03 -1.36
CA LEU A 320 -15.13 8.04 0.10
C LEU A 320 -15.65 9.33 0.73
N LEU A 321 -15.42 10.50 0.14
CA LEU A 321 -15.95 11.77 0.64
C LEU A 321 -17.49 11.76 0.67
N ASN A 322 -18.11 11.27 -0.42
CA ASN A 322 -19.57 11.13 -0.48
C ASN A 322 -20.09 10.14 0.57
N ALA A 323 -19.40 9.00 0.75
CA ALA A 323 -19.76 8.00 1.76
C ALA A 323 -19.63 8.56 3.19
N ALA A 324 -18.55 9.30 3.49
CA ALA A 324 -18.33 9.93 4.79
C ALA A 324 -19.42 10.97 5.10
N MET A 325 -19.75 11.83 4.14
CA MET A 325 -20.83 12.83 4.29
C MET A 325 -22.22 12.21 4.45
N ALA A 326 -22.47 11.06 3.82
CA ALA A 326 -23.72 10.31 3.95
C ALA A 326 -23.82 9.58 5.30
N ALA A 327 -22.74 8.94 5.73
CA ALA A 327 -22.68 8.22 7.01
C ALA A 327 -22.76 9.17 8.21
N LEU A 328 -22.08 10.32 8.12
CA LEU A 328 -21.87 11.30 9.18
C LEU A 328 -22.32 12.71 8.74
N PRO A 329 -23.62 12.99 8.67
CA PRO A 329 -24.13 14.28 8.18
C PRO A 329 -23.60 15.51 8.95
N ALA A 330 -23.28 15.36 10.23
CA ALA A 330 -22.69 16.42 11.05
C ALA A 330 -21.29 16.86 10.58
N SER A 331 -20.53 15.98 9.92
CA SER A 331 -19.20 16.27 9.38
C SER A 331 -19.24 16.88 7.98
N ARG A 332 -20.39 16.85 7.30
CA ARG A 332 -20.55 17.36 5.92
C ARG A 332 -20.06 18.80 5.74
N PRO A 333 -20.45 19.79 6.60
CA PRO A 333 -20.01 21.17 6.41
C PRO A 333 -18.50 21.33 6.46
N LEU A 334 -17.80 20.60 7.35
CA LEU A 334 -16.37 20.62 7.47
C LEU A 334 -15.68 20.04 6.22
N ILE A 335 -16.16 18.89 5.74
CA ILE A 335 -15.62 18.23 4.55
C ILE A 335 -15.81 19.10 3.31
N GLU A 336 -17.01 19.66 3.11
CA GLU A 336 -17.31 20.54 1.99
C GLU A 336 -16.48 21.82 2.01
N ALA A 337 -16.33 22.44 3.20
CA ALA A 337 -15.50 23.62 3.37
C ALA A 337 -14.01 23.33 3.10
N ALA A 338 -13.49 22.20 3.55
CA ALA A 338 -12.11 21.80 3.30
C ALA A 338 -11.85 21.55 1.80
N VAL A 339 -12.77 20.86 1.11
CA VAL A 339 -12.69 20.64 -0.34
C VAL A 339 -12.81 21.97 -1.11
N ALA A 340 -13.69 22.86 -0.70
CA ALA A 340 -13.85 24.18 -1.32
C ALA A 340 -12.59 25.05 -1.15
N ALA A 341 -12.01 25.09 0.05
CA ALA A 341 -10.76 25.79 0.33
C ALA A 341 -9.60 25.24 -0.52
N ALA A 342 -9.48 23.91 -0.63
CA ALA A 342 -8.46 23.29 -1.47
C ALA A 342 -8.61 23.72 -2.94
N ARG A 343 -9.81 23.68 -3.49
CA ARG A 343 -10.10 24.11 -4.88
C ARG A 343 -9.82 25.60 -5.15
N GLN A 344 -10.00 26.44 -4.14
CA GLN A 344 -9.72 27.87 -4.23
C GLN A 344 -8.21 28.15 -4.27
N LEU A 345 -7.40 27.36 -3.57
CA LEU A 345 -5.97 27.63 -3.37
C LEU A 345 -5.07 26.92 -4.39
N VAL A 346 -5.46 25.74 -4.85
CA VAL A 346 -4.64 24.92 -5.75
C VAL A 346 -5.50 24.20 -6.80
N PRO A 347 -4.97 23.96 -8.02
CA PRO A 347 -5.73 23.28 -9.08
C PRO A 347 -5.89 21.76 -8.87
N GLN A 348 -5.10 21.18 -7.97
CA GLN A 348 -5.10 19.74 -7.74
C GLN A 348 -6.31 19.32 -6.91
N PRO A 349 -7.15 18.36 -7.42
CA PRO A 349 -8.30 17.85 -6.66
C PRO A 349 -7.85 16.93 -5.52
N PRO A 350 -8.72 16.68 -4.51
CA PRO A 350 -8.48 15.69 -3.48
C PRO A 350 -8.19 14.30 -4.05
N ASN A 351 -7.22 13.60 -3.44
CA ASN A 351 -6.92 12.19 -3.72
C ASN A 351 -7.39 11.30 -2.58
N VAL A 352 -7.12 9.98 -2.69
CA VAL A 352 -7.58 9.00 -1.70
C VAL A 352 -7.03 9.26 -0.29
N ASP A 353 -5.82 9.83 -0.14
CA ASP A 353 -5.25 10.13 1.18
C ASP A 353 -6.04 11.24 1.89
N PHE A 354 -6.45 12.29 1.16
CA PHE A 354 -7.33 13.34 1.69
C PHE A 354 -8.68 12.77 2.12
N ALA A 355 -9.28 11.93 1.28
CA ALA A 355 -10.60 11.36 1.58
C ALA A 355 -10.56 10.39 2.77
N LEU A 356 -9.50 9.59 2.88
CA LEU A 356 -9.28 8.69 4.00
C LEU A 356 -9.08 9.48 5.30
N ALA A 357 -8.26 10.55 5.26
CA ALA A 357 -8.07 11.45 6.39
C ALA A 357 -9.39 12.14 6.80
N ALA A 358 -10.19 12.60 5.83
CA ALA A 358 -11.51 13.19 6.10
C ALA A 358 -12.46 12.18 6.75
N ALA A 359 -12.48 10.93 6.29
CA ALA A 359 -13.31 9.87 6.88
C ALA A 359 -12.89 9.54 8.31
N THR A 360 -11.60 9.40 8.59
CA THR A 360 -11.09 9.10 9.94
C THR A 360 -11.29 10.26 10.91
N THR A 361 -11.10 11.51 10.46
CA THR A 361 -11.39 12.71 11.26
C THR A 361 -12.88 12.84 11.55
N ALA A 362 -13.74 12.61 10.56
CA ALA A 362 -15.20 12.64 10.74
C ALA A 362 -15.70 11.58 11.72
N LEU A 363 -15.08 10.41 11.77
CA LEU A 363 -15.33 9.35 12.75
C LEU A 363 -14.73 9.64 14.13
N GLY A 364 -14.00 10.75 14.32
CA GLY A 364 -13.34 11.08 15.59
C GLY A 364 -12.21 10.10 15.96
N LEU A 365 -11.57 9.47 14.97
CA LEU A 365 -10.55 8.47 15.21
C LEU A 365 -9.18 9.11 15.50
N PRO A 366 -8.33 8.44 16.30
CA PRO A 366 -7.01 8.96 16.64
C PRO A 366 -6.09 9.05 15.41
N GLN A 367 -5.09 9.93 15.47
CA GLN A 367 -4.06 10.04 14.44
C GLN A 367 -3.32 8.70 14.24
N GLY A 368 -2.95 8.42 13.01
CA GLY A 368 -2.35 7.14 12.60
C GLY A 368 -3.38 6.11 12.11
N THR A 369 -4.68 6.37 12.28
CA THR A 369 -5.74 5.46 11.85
C THR A 369 -5.83 5.36 10.34
N ALA A 370 -5.63 6.45 9.61
CA ALA A 370 -5.58 6.43 8.15
C ALA A 370 -4.50 5.48 7.63
N LEU A 371 -3.30 5.52 8.22
CA LEU A 371 -2.22 4.59 7.88
C LEU A 371 -2.56 3.14 8.24
N ALA A 372 -3.23 2.91 9.38
CA ALA A 372 -3.65 1.57 9.79
C ALA A 372 -4.64 0.94 8.78
N ILE A 373 -5.63 1.71 8.35
CA ILE A 373 -6.61 1.28 7.33
C ILE A 373 -5.89 1.03 5.99
N PHE A 374 -4.96 1.90 5.61
CA PHE A 374 -4.17 1.72 4.39
C PHE A 374 -3.35 0.42 4.42
N ILE A 375 -2.65 0.12 5.51
CA ILE A 375 -1.88 -1.12 5.68
C ILE A 375 -2.77 -2.34 5.45
N LEU A 376 -3.93 -2.41 6.10
CA LEU A 376 -4.83 -3.56 6.00
C LEU A 376 -5.40 -3.71 4.59
N GLY A 377 -5.96 -2.64 4.03
CA GLY A 377 -6.48 -2.68 2.67
C GLY A 377 -5.43 -3.15 1.68
N ARG A 378 -4.25 -2.50 1.68
CA ARG A 378 -3.20 -2.77 0.71
C ARG A 378 -2.50 -4.11 0.89
N THR A 379 -2.59 -4.75 2.07
CA THR A 379 -2.05 -6.10 2.28
C THR A 379 -2.67 -7.09 1.31
N VAL A 380 -3.94 -6.94 0.96
CA VAL A 380 -4.62 -7.79 -0.03
C VAL A 380 -3.96 -7.68 -1.40
N GLY A 381 -3.67 -6.46 -1.86
CA GLY A 381 -2.97 -6.22 -3.12
C GLY A 381 -1.53 -6.74 -3.10
N TRP A 382 -0.77 -6.53 -2.02
CA TRP A 382 0.59 -7.05 -1.91
C TRP A 382 0.65 -8.57 -2.03
N ILE A 383 -0.29 -9.29 -1.40
CA ILE A 383 -0.38 -10.76 -1.50
C ILE A 383 -0.81 -11.17 -2.92
N ALA A 384 -1.77 -10.48 -3.55
CA ALA A 384 -2.16 -10.75 -4.93
C ALA A 384 -0.99 -10.62 -5.91
N HIS A 385 -0.22 -9.54 -5.79
CA HIS A 385 0.99 -9.33 -6.60
C HIS A 385 2.10 -10.34 -6.30
N ALA A 386 2.19 -10.83 -5.05
CA ALA A 386 3.11 -11.92 -4.72
C ALA A 386 2.70 -13.21 -5.41
N ILE A 387 1.41 -13.55 -5.46
CA ILE A 387 0.88 -14.74 -6.16
C ILE A 387 1.28 -14.69 -7.65
N GLU A 388 1.01 -13.58 -8.36
CA GLU A 388 1.44 -13.43 -9.76
C GLU A 388 2.95 -13.56 -9.92
N GLN A 389 3.73 -12.99 -8.99
CA GLN A 389 5.17 -13.01 -9.09
C GLN A 389 5.76 -14.41 -8.88
N TYR A 390 5.24 -15.18 -7.93
CA TYR A 390 5.65 -16.57 -7.73
C TYR A 390 5.29 -17.45 -8.93
N GLN A 391 4.11 -17.21 -9.55
CA GLN A 391 3.70 -17.94 -10.75
C GLN A 391 4.55 -17.63 -11.98
N SER A 392 5.05 -16.41 -12.10
CA SER A 392 5.91 -16.02 -13.22
C SER A 392 7.30 -16.64 -13.16
N ASP A 393 7.78 -17.05 -12.00
CA ASP A 393 9.12 -17.60 -11.71
C ASP A 393 10.27 -16.74 -12.28
N VAL A 394 10.06 -15.41 -12.41
CA VAL A 394 11.03 -14.49 -12.99
C VAL A 394 11.61 -13.59 -11.90
N LEU A 395 12.94 -13.63 -11.73
CA LEU A 395 13.64 -12.71 -10.83
C LEU A 395 13.63 -11.28 -11.40
N ILE A 396 13.09 -10.34 -10.64
CA ILE A 396 13.15 -8.91 -10.98
C ILE A 396 14.57 -8.40 -10.71
N ARG A 397 15.36 -8.27 -11.78
CA ARG A 397 16.76 -7.83 -11.71
C ARG A 397 17.07 -6.77 -12.77
N PRO A 398 16.79 -5.48 -12.49
CA PRO A 398 17.15 -4.39 -13.39
C PRO A 398 18.69 -4.30 -13.59
N ARG A 399 19.11 -3.75 -14.74
CA ARG A 399 20.52 -3.45 -15.02
C ARG A 399 20.81 -2.00 -14.66
N ALA A 400 21.94 -1.77 -13.98
CA ALA A 400 22.44 -0.42 -13.76
C ALA A 400 23.23 0.08 -14.99
N ARG A 401 23.11 1.38 -15.29
CA ARG A 401 24.02 2.10 -16.18
C ARG A 401 25.09 2.76 -15.32
N TYR A 402 26.33 2.32 -15.49
CA TYR A 402 27.44 2.94 -14.76
C TYR A 402 27.66 4.37 -15.27
N THR A 403 27.73 5.32 -14.35
CA THR A 403 27.92 6.76 -14.63
C THR A 403 29.16 7.34 -13.93
N GLY A 404 29.94 6.52 -13.24
CA GLY A 404 31.21 6.91 -12.61
C GLY A 404 32.38 6.97 -13.58
N PRO A 405 33.59 7.34 -13.12
CA PRO A 405 34.82 7.36 -13.92
C PRO A 405 35.12 5.97 -14.48
N ARG A 406 35.59 5.91 -15.71
CA ARG A 406 36.04 4.66 -16.32
C ARG A 406 37.46 4.33 -15.91
N PRO A 407 37.87 3.05 -15.90
CA PRO A 407 39.28 2.71 -15.67
C PRO A 407 40.20 3.46 -16.63
N GLY A 408 41.17 4.22 -16.11
CA GLY A 408 42.11 5.03 -16.91
C GLY A 408 41.65 6.45 -17.29
N GLU A 409 40.42 6.88 -16.90
CA GLU A 409 40.02 8.28 -16.96
C GLU A 409 40.44 8.94 -15.64
N GLU A 410 41.40 9.90 -15.71
CA GLU A 410 41.71 10.76 -14.56
C GLU A 410 40.47 11.61 -14.25
N ASN A 411 40.11 11.65 -12.95
CA ASN A 411 38.98 12.46 -12.49
C ASN A 411 39.30 13.93 -12.82
N PRO A 412 38.52 14.65 -13.63
CA PRO A 412 38.71 16.06 -13.77
C PRO A 412 38.42 16.71 -12.41
N ALA A 413 39.42 17.34 -11.82
CA ALA A 413 39.39 18.06 -10.54
C ALA A 413 38.35 19.17 -10.50
#